data_51db750890077280a05d30d79e725695
#
_entry.id   51db750890077280a05d30d79e725695
#
_cell.length_a   1.000
_cell.length_b   1.000
_cell.length_c   1.000
_cell.angle_alpha   90.00
_cell.angle_beta   90.00
_cell.angle_gamma   90.00
#
_symmetry.space_group_name_H-M   'P 1'
#
loop_
_entity.id
_entity.type
_entity.pdbx_description
1 polymer ?
#
loop_
_entity_poly.entity_id
_entity_poly.type
_entity_poly.pdbx_seq_one_letter_code
_entity_poly.pdbx_strand_id
1 'polypeptide(L)'
;MSPIRRACALLALGLACAHAGAAATASAADAAFDPARAPAAGPALKGTVVLTPKLLLQLVAGHSAEVAYSRAQVRVAGELSKAEGALYETVLFSSLRKDDTLRQRTVEERISSIATSKLDVLDERLQTAEVGIRERLPSGADLSLSYRAREQRNNIIKSASASDTQYDGALVLQLRQPLLRGFGKGVVETDLRVAEAEEKIAALQYRQQLLKSGNDALALYWQLYRALEVSRIREQALDYGRRVEADTLARIDAGKLASSNKIEARSAVLVREVEQIRAAQGVREVQSRLETLLNVPNLSEQITLAVPANAAEASRVEPLSLAQRYADALGRWPALGIARLRHEQAGIRLDYARNQSLPTLDLVLSRTRTGLSGSYATARELVEGANYPSWSIGVNLEVPLGGNQKARSQARAQDARVHQAELEVDSIRSALANDVRTRWEQARAGTDEVERMRADIDLRTEMLRIERVRYDAGMGLLSQVLLRESELTESRQRLVDSLSRMGQANDALLFADGSLLEHYAITLEH
;
A
#
# COMPACT_ATOMS: atom_id res chain seq x y z
N MET A 1 -34.12 30.16 36.23
CA MET A 1 -32.97 29.64 35.45
C MET A 1 -31.85 30.64 35.54
N SER A 2 -30.68 30.26 36.06
CA SER A 2 -29.52 31.19 36.19
C SER A 2 -29.06 31.72 34.82
N PRO A 3 -28.58 32.96 34.76
CA PRO A 3 -28.12 33.59 33.50
C PRO A 3 -27.03 32.76 32.79
N ILE A 4 -26.24 31.97 33.51
CA ILE A 4 -25.26 31.05 32.99
C ILE A 4 -25.90 29.89 32.21
N ARG A 5 -27.07 29.38 32.66
CA ARG A 5 -27.81 28.35 31.93
C ARG A 5 -28.37 28.86 30.58
N ARG A 6 -28.75 30.17 30.51
CA ARG A 6 -29.15 30.79 29.24
C ARG A 6 -27.96 31.02 28.29
N ALA A 7 -26.81 31.40 28.81
CA ALA A 7 -25.60 31.53 28.03
C ALA A 7 -25.11 30.16 27.48
N CYS A 8 -25.18 29.09 28.29
CA CYS A 8 -24.89 27.72 27.85
C CYS A 8 -25.87 27.16 26.81
N ALA A 9 -27.17 27.52 26.94
CA ALA A 9 -28.20 27.10 25.97
C ALA A 9 -27.99 27.82 24.60
N LEU A 10 -27.60 29.07 24.59
CA LEU A 10 -27.24 29.81 23.36
C LEU A 10 -25.94 29.31 22.73
N LEU A 11 -24.95 28.88 23.52
CA LEU A 11 -23.71 28.25 23.05
C LEU A 11 -23.98 26.85 22.47
N ALA A 12 -24.87 26.06 23.09
CA ALA A 12 -25.29 24.77 22.56
C ALA A 12 -26.07 24.90 21.24
N LEU A 13 -26.90 25.94 21.07
CA LEU A 13 -27.55 26.25 19.79
C LEU A 13 -26.56 26.75 18.73
N GLY A 14 -25.54 27.52 19.12
CA GLY A 14 -24.46 27.97 18.22
C GLY A 14 -23.61 26.80 17.71
N LEU A 15 -23.34 25.79 18.56
CA LEU A 15 -22.64 24.57 18.14
C LEU A 15 -23.50 23.71 17.16
N ALA A 16 -24.81 23.64 17.34
CA ALA A 16 -25.70 22.93 16.43
C ALA A 16 -25.75 23.59 15.02
N CYS A 17 -25.67 24.93 14.96
CA CYS A 17 -25.61 25.64 13.68
C CYS A 17 -24.23 25.55 12.98
N ALA A 18 -23.13 25.44 13.72
CA ALA A 18 -21.80 25.23 13.15
C ALA A 18 -21.64 23.83 12.52
N HIS A 19 -22.28 22.80 13.09
CA HIS A 19 -22.32 21.45 12.49
C HIS A 19 -23.20 21.36 11.24
N ALA A 20 -24.24 22.19 11.11
CA ALA A 20 -25.06 22.23 9.92
C ALA A 20 -24.38 22.92 8.72
N GLY A 21 -23.44 23.84 8.99
CA GLY A 21 -22.64 24.51 7.93
C GLY A 21 -21.49 23.66 7.40
N ALA A 22 -20.87 22.83 8.25
CA ALA A 22 -19.77 21.94 7.84
C ALA A 22 -20.25 20.69 7.07
N ALA A 23 -21.48 20.24 7.31
CA ALA A 23 -22.08 19.12 6.58
C ALA A 23 -22.47 19.46 5.12
N ALA A 24 -22.63 20.74 4.79
CA ALA A 24 -23.07 21.16 3.44
C ALA A 24 -21.91 21.35 2.45
N THR A 25 -20.66 21.46 2.91
CA THR A 25 -19.47 21.60 2.04
C THR A 25 -18.71 20.29 1.83
N ALA A 26 -18.94 19.26 2.65
CA ALA A 26 -18.37 17.91 2.47
C ALA A 26 -19.07 17.09 1.37
N SER A 27 -20.25 17.52 0.89
CA SER A 27 -21.10 16.76 -0.05
C SER A 27 -20.66 16.80 -1.52
N ALA A 28 -19.66 17.59 -1.90
CA ALA A 28 -19.23 17.68 -3.31
C ALA A 28 -17.94 16.90 -3.62
N ALA A 29 -17.18 16.51 -2.59
CA ALA A 29 -15.95 15.72 -2.75
C ALA A 29 -16.18 14.21 -2.51
N ASP A 30 -17.23 13.83 -1.77
CA ASP A 30 -17.55 12.43 -1.42
C ASP A 30 -18.33 11.65 -2.52
N ALA A 31 -18.67 12.30 -3.64
CA ALA A 31 -19.40 11.62 -4.72
C ALA A 31 -18.53 10.67 -5.58
N ALA A 32 -17.24 10.52 -5.30
CA ALA A 32 -16.32 9.75 -6.14
C ALA A 32 -15.97 8.34 -5.61
N PHE A 33 -16.41 7.92 -4.43
CA PHE A 33 -16.10 6.59 -3.93
C PHE A 33 -17.27 5.87 -3.27
N ASP A 34 -17.93 5.00 -4.05
CA ASP A 34 -18.81 3.95 -3.54
C ASP A 34 -17.99 2.64 -3.37
N PRO A 35 -17.69 2.19 -2.13
CA PRO A 35 -16.96 0.95 -1.90
C PRO A 35 -17.72 -0.30 -2.37
N ALA A 36 -19.04 -0.19 -2.63
CA ALA A 36 -19.86 -1.24 -3.21
C ALA A 36 -19.79 -1.26 -4.75
N ARG A 37 -19.20 -0.25 -5.39
CA ARG A 37 -18.94 -0.30 -6.81
C ARG A 37 -17.71 -1.18 -7.02
N ALA A 38 -17.94 -2.47 -7.20
CA ALA A 38 -16.97 -3.35 -7.83
C ALA A 38 -16.41 -2.62 -9.07
N PRO A 39 -15.10 -2.68 -9.35
CA PRO A 39 -14.56 -2.14 -10.58
C PRO A 39 -15.45 -2.65 -11.71
N ALA A 40 -15.89 -1.74 -12.59
CA ALA A 40 -16.82 -2.08 -13.66
C ALA A 40 -16.33 -3.38 -14.28
N ALA A 41 -17.17 -4.41 -14.26
CA ALA A 41 -16.85 -5.70 -14.82
C ALA A 41 -16.26 -5.42 -16.19
N GLY A 42 -14.99 -5.78 -16.39
CA GLY A 42 -14.31 -5.58 -17.66
C GLY A 42 -15.21 -6.15 -18.78
N PRO A 43 -15.04 -5.76 -20.03
CA PRO A 43 -15.92 -6.11 -21.12
C PRO A 43 -16.23 -7.60 -21.01
N ALA A 44 -17.52 -7.96 -21.01
CA ALA A 44 -17.94 -9.35 -20.92
C ALA A 44 -17.29 -10.10 -22.10
N LEU A 45 -16.18 -10.79 -21.80
CA LEU A 45 -15.40 -11.54 -22.78
C LEU A 45 -16.26 -12.73 -23.20
N LYS A 46 -16.76 -12.74 -24.44
CA LYS A 46 -17.51 -13.86 -25.02
C LYS A 46 -16.80 -14.34 -26.28
N GLY A 47 -16.68 -15.65 -26.45
CA GLY A 47 -16.07 -16.26 -27.63
C GLY A 47 -14.57 -16.51 -27.49
N THR A 48 -13.87 -16.70 -28.62
CA THR A 48 -12.41 -16.92 -28.62
C THR A 48 -11.68 -15.61 -28.38
N VAL A 49 -10.96 -15.51 -27.27
CA VAL A 49 -10.15 -14.35 -26.93
C VAL A 49 -8.68 -14.67 -27.12
N VAL A 50 -8.00 -13.87 -27.95
CA VAL A 50 -6.56 -13.97 -28.12
C VAL A 50 -5.89 -13.27 -26.93
N LEU A 51 -5.33 -14.07 -26.04
CA LEU A 51 -4.62 -13.59 -24.86
C LEU A 51 -3.24 -13.08 -25.28
N THR A 52 -3.02 -11.78 -25.08
CA THR A 52 -1.69 -11.15 -25.24
C THR A 52 -1.11 -10.79 -23.87
N PRO A 53 0.22 -10.67 -23.73
CA PRO A 53 0.84 -10.23 -22.48
C PRO A 53 0.27 -8.91 -21.96
N LYS A 54 0.04 -7.94 -22.83
CA LYS A 54 -0.57 -6.65 -22.49
C LYS A 54 -1.98 -6.81 -21.90
N LEU A 55 -2.85 -7.56 -22.58
CA LEU A 55 -4.23 -7.81 -22.12
C LEU A 55 -4.23 -8.52 -20.76
N LEU A 56 -3.36 -9.52 -20.59
CA LEU A 56 -3.23 -10.23 -19.34
C LEU A 56 -2.82 -9.31 -18.19
N LEU A 57 -1.83 -8.45 -18.38
CA LEU A 57 -1.40 -7.48 -17.36
C LEU A 57 -2.50 -6.47 -17.02
N GLN A 58 -3.31 -6.03 -18.00
CA GLN A 58 -4.48 -5.19 -17.75
C GLN A 58 -5.54 -5.91 -16.91
N LEU A 59 -5.79 -7.20 -17.20
CA LEU A 59 -6.70 -8.00 -16.39
C LEU A 59 -6.19 -8.19 -14.95
N VAL A 60 -4.89 -8.43 -14.77
CA VAL A 60 -4.27 -8.52 -13.44
C VAL A 60 -4.43 -7.22 -12.66
N ALA A 61 -4.14 -6.08 -13.29
CA ALA A 61 -4.26 -4.77 -12.65
C ALA A 61 -5.70 -4.44 -12.23
N GLY A 62 -6.71 -4.96 -12.98
CA GLY A 62 -8.12 -4.71 -12.72
C GLY A 62 -8.79 -5.71 -11.77
N HIS A 63 -8.40 -6.98 -11.79
CA HIS A 63 -9.14 -8.07 -11.14
C HIS A 63 -8.38 -8.78 -10.02
N SER A 64 -7.03 -8.70 -9.96
CA SER A 64 -6.27 -9.35 -8.90
C SER A 64 -6.60 -8.78 -7.52
N ALA A 65 -7.02 -9.65 -6.60
CA ALA A 65 -7.34 -9.29 -5.22
C ALA A 65 -6.12 -8.72 -4.46
N GLU A 66 -4.91 -9.24 -4.73
CA GLU A 66 -3.68 -8.76 -4.11
C GLU A 66 -3.34 -7.33 -4.55
N VAL A 67 -3.56 -7.03 -5.84
CA VAL A 67 -3.35 -5.68 -6.40
C VAL A 67 -4.40 -4.70 -5.84
N ALA A 68 -5.68 -5.12 -5.75
CA ALA A 68 -6.74 -4.33 -5.15
C ALA A 68 -6.47 -4.03 -3.67
N TYR A 69 -5.99 -5.02 -2.91
CA TYR A 69 -5.61 -4.85 -1.51
C TYR A 69 -4.47 -3.83 -1.35
N SER A 70 -3.40 -3.94 -2.14
CA SER A 70 -2.27 -3.00 -2.06
C SER A 70 -2.67 -1.58 -2.49
N ARG A 71 -3.60 -1.44 -3.45
CA ARG A 71 -4.20 -0.14 -3.80
C ARG A 71 -4.99 0.46 -2.64
N ALA A 72 -5.73 -0.37 -1.89
CA ALA A 72 -6.44 0.08 -0.69
C ALA A 72 -5.47 0.55 0.40
N GLN A 73 -4.31 -0.10 0.56
CA GLN A 73 -3.27 0.33 1.49
C GLN A 73 -2.71 1.72 1.17
N VAL A 74 -2.56 2.08 -0.11
CA VAL A 74 -2.15 3.45 -0.52
C VAL A 74 -3.16 4.47 -0.02
N ARG A 75 -4.47 4.20 -0.16
CA ARG A 75 -5.51 5.11 0.35
C ARG A 75 -5.48 5.23 1.87
N VAL A 76 -5.31 4.12 2.58
CA VAL A 76 -5.17 4.15 4.04
C VAL A 76 -3.98 5.02 4.44
N ALA A 77 -2.82 4.85 3.82
CA ALA A 77 -1.63 5.65 4.10
C ALA A 77 -1.85 7.15 3.79
N GLY A 78 -2.53 7.47 2.68
CA GLY A 78 -2.87 8.84 2.32
C GLY A 78 -3.83 9.50 3.31
N GLU A 79 -4.86 8.79 3.81
CA GLU A 79 -5.75 9.33 4.84
C GLU A 79 -5.03 9.50 6.20
N LEU A 80 -4.10 8.60 6.56
CA LEU A 80 -3.26 8.77 7.75
C LEU A 80 -2.31 9.97 7.61
N SER A 81 -1.72 10.19 6.44
CA SER A 81 -0.89 11.37 6.14
C SER A 81 -1.69 12.67 6.30
N LYS A 82 -2.93 12.72 5.78
CA LYS A 82 -3.85 13.84 5.98
C LYS A 82 -4.22 14.06 7.44
N ALA A 83 -4.45 12.97 8.20
CA ALA A 83 -4.77 13.05 9.63
C ALA A 83 -3.62 13.67 10.43
N GLU A 84 -2.37 13.29 10.15
CA GLU A 84 -1.19 13.93 10.77
C GLU A 84 -1.00 15.37 10.28
N GLY A 85 -1.43 15.71 9.07
CA GLY A 85 -1.44 17.07 8.53
C GLY A 85 -2.39 18.02 9.28
N ALA A 86 -3.42 17.49 9.96
CA ALA A 86 -4.34 18.25 10.80
C ALA A 86 -3.73 18.74 12.14
N LEU A 87 -2.42 18.58 12.33
CA LEU A 87 -1.69 18.98 13.55
C LEU A 87 -1.91 20.44 13.97
N TYR A 88 -2.17 21.33 13.03
CA TYR A 88 -2.35 22.76 13.23
C TYR A 88 -3.83 23.20 13.24
N GLU A 89 -4.75 22.25 13.31
CA GLU A 89 -6.18 22.60 13.39
C GLU A 89 -6.51 23.36 14.65
N THR A 90 -7.24 24.46 14.47
CA THR A 90 -7.77 25.24 15.59
C THR A 90 -8.88 24.44 16.28
N VAL A 91 -8.70 24.13 17.56
CA VAL A 91 -9.65 23.36 18.36
C VAL A 91 -10.50 24.27 19.21
N LEU A 92 -11.80 24.28 19.03
CA LEU A 92 -12.77 24.88 19.93
C LEU A 92 -13.00 23.92 21.11
N PHE A 93 -12.85 24.42 22.33
CA PHE A 93 -13.14 23.65 23.54
C PHE A 93 -14.15 24.37 24.43
N SER A 94 -14.92 23.59 25.16
CA SER A 94 -15.86 24.09 26.15
C SER A 94 -15.88 23.17 27.35
N SER A 95 -15.91 23.74 28.54
CA SER A 95 -16.05 22.99 29.78
C SER A 95 -17.10 23.61 30.69
N LEU A 96 -17.87 22.79 31.37
CA LEU A 96 -18.80 23.20 32.42
C LEU A 96 -18.52 22.36 33.66
N ARG A 97 -18.24 23.04 34.78
CA ARG A 97 -17.93 22.39 36.04
C ARG A 97 -18.79 22.97 37.14
N LYS A 98 -19.31 22.10 38.01
CA LYS A 98 -20.01 22.48 39.22
C LYS A 98 -19.35 21.79 40.41
N ASP A 99 -18.90 22.59 41.34
CA ASP A 99 -18.32 22.14 42.62
C ASP A 99 -19.26 22.55 43.74
N ASP A 100 -19.50 21.65 44.69
CA ASP A 100 -20.28 21.87 45.89
C ASP A 100 -19.38 21.45 47.07
N THR A 101 -18.96 22.40 47.88
CA THR A 101 -17.96 22.20 48.92
C THR A 101 -18.50 22.60 50.28
N LEU A 102 -18.57 21.63 51.17
CA LEU A 102 -18.87 21.86 52.58
C LEU A 102 -17.62 21.46 53.39
N ARG A 103 -16.96 22.43 54.01
CA ARG A 103 -15.75 22.15 54.78
C ARG A 103 -15.67 23.02 56.03
N GLN A 104 -14.97 22.50 57.04
CA GLN A 104 -14.58 23.33 58.20
C GLN A 104 -13.55 24.36 57.81
N ARG A 105 -13.68 25.57 58.32
CA ARG A 105 -12.71 26.63 58.14
C ARG A 105 -11.58 26.47 59.17
N THR A 106 -10.37 26.73 58.70
CA THR A 106 -9.21 26.77 59.60
C THR A 106 -9.32 27.93 60.60
N VAL A 107 -8.59 27.84 61.69
CA VAL A 107 -8.52 28.94 62.70
C VAL A 107 -8.03 30.24 62.04
N GLU A 108 -7.09 30.17 61.16
CA GLU A 108 -6.51 31.28 60.40
C GLU A 108 -7.55 31.97 59.49
N GLU A 109 -8.37 31.19 58.78
CA GLU A 109 -9.48 31.71 57.96
C GLU A 109 -10.56 32.40 58.80
N ARG A 110 -10.78 31.96 60.03
CA ARG A 110 -11.77 32.57 60.96
C ARG A 110 -11.28 33.87 61.55
N ILE A 111 -9.98 34.00 61.83
CA ILE A 111 -9.40 35.20 62.43
C ILE A 111 -9.21 36.31 61.39
N SER A 112 -9.05 35.97 60.10
CA SER A 112 -8.78 36.91 58.99
C SER A 112 -9.88 37.96 58.75
N SER A 113 -11.11 37.74 59.28
CA SER A 113 -12.24 38.68 59.14
C SER A 113 -13.15 38.67 60.35
N ILE A 114 -13.27 39.78 61.03
CA ILE A 114 -14.15 39.96 62.19
C ILE A 114 -15.63 39.69 61.83
N ALA A 115 -16.07 40.10 60.63
CA ALA A 115 -17.47 39.91 60.16
C ALA A 115 -17.84 38.44 59.96
N THR A 116 -16.88 37.57 59.70
CA THR A 116 -17.10 36.13 59.42
C THR A 116 -16.50 35.19 60.48
N SER A 117 -16.00 35.75 61.60
CA SER A 117 -15.32 34.98 62.65
C SER A 117 -16.19 33.92 63.31
N LYS A 118 -17.50 34.10 63.29
CA LYS A 118 -18.51 33.15 63.84
C LYS A 118 -18.90 32.01 62.88
N LEU A 119 -18.40 32.03 61.65
CA LEU A 119 -18.71 30.99 60.66
C LEU A 119 -17.66 29.88 60.74
N ASP A 120 -17.97 28.74 61.33
CA ASP A 120 -17.08 27.59 61.47
C ASP A 120 -17.00 26.74 60.23
N VAL A 121 -18.01 26.80 59.38
CA VAL A 121 -18.14 25.97 58.17
C VAL A 121 -18.24 26.86 56.94
N LEU A 122 -17.53 26.54 55.91
CA LEU A 122 -17.65 27.11 54.56
C LEU A 122 -18.62 26.22 53.77
N ASP A 123 -19.74 26.79 53.34
CA ASP A 123 -20.68 26.23 52.37
C ASP A 123 -20.50 27.02 51.08
N GLU A 124 -19.87 26.38 50.08
CA GLU A 124 -19.50 27.02 48.82
C GLU A 124 -20.03 26.23 47.63
N ARG A 125 -20.69 26.92 46.73
CA ARG A 125 -21.14 26.40 45.43
C ARG A 125 -20.49 27.19 44.32
N LEU A 126 -19.72 26.51 43.50
CA LEU A 126 -18.97 27.09 42.40
C LEU A 126 -19.49 26.47 41.09
N GLN A 127 -19.88 27.34 40.15
CA GLN A 127 -20.17 26.93 38.76
C GLN A 127 -19.17 27.67 37.88
N THR A 128 -18.41 26.90 37.08
CA THR A 128 -17.43 27.46 36.12
C THR A 128 -17.81 27.00 34.74
N ALA A 129 -17.98 27.95 33.82
CA ALA A 129 -18.13 27.70 32.40
C ALA A 129 -16.92 28.33 31.68
N GLU A 130 -16.29 27.56 30.83
CA GLU A 130 -15.16 28.04 30.02
C GLU A 130 -15.41 27.66 28.56
N VAL A 131 -15.12 28.59 27.65
CA VAL A 131 -15.12 28.38 26.20
C VAL A 131 -13.87 29.04 25.64
N GLY A 132 -13.23 28.36 24.72
CA GLY A 132 -12.00 28.88 24.12
C GLY A 132 -11.57 28.17 22.87
N ILE A 133 -10.57 28.72 22.24
CA ILE A 133 -9.88 28.13 21.10
C ILE A 133 -8.43 27.87 21.49
N ARG A 134 -7.86 26.82 20.94
CA ARG A 134 -6.44 26.51 21.05
C ARG A 134 -5.89 26.04 19.72
N GLU A 135 -4.66 26.40 19.45
CA GLU A 135 -3.96 26.09 18.22
C GLU A 135 -2.48 25.82 18.51
N ARG A 136 -1.91 24.83 17.83
CA ARG A 136 -0.48 24.56 17.86
C ARG A 136 0.18 25.26 16.67
N LEU A 137 1.30 25.95 16.93
CA LEU A 137 2.05 26.67 15.90
C LEU A 137 3.25 25.86 15.40
N PRO A 138 3.75 26.11 14.18
CA PRO A 138 4.90 25.40 13.62
C PRO A 138 6.19 25.51 14.44
N SER A 139 6.32 26.56 15.26
CA SER A 139 7.44 26.69 16.21
C SER A 139 7.38 25.71 17.39
N GLY A 140 6.25 24.99 17.54
CA GLY A 140 5.93 24.16 18.70
C GLY A 140 5.22 24.92 19.81
N ALA A 141 4.85 26.18 19.58
CA ALA A 141 4.09 26.93 20.55
C ALA A 141 2.63 26.47 20.61
N ASP A 142 2.07 26.49 21.82
CA ASP A 142 0.65 26.31 22.07
C ASP A 142 0.03 27.67 22.38
N LEU A 143 -0.85 28.14 21.52
CA LEU A 143 -1.61 29.39 21.68
C LEU A 143 -3.03 29.04 22.12
N SER A 144 -3.54 29.68 23.18
CA SER A 144 -4.92 29.53 23.61
C SER A 144 -5.56 30.86 23.98
N LEU A 145 -6.82 31.03 23.60
CA LEU A 145 -7.68 32.13 23.98
C LEU A 145 -8.94 31.57 24.58
N SER A 146 -9.23 31.86 25.85
CA SER A 146 -10.44 31.36 26.50
C SER A 146 -11.15 32.46 27.28
N TYR A 147 -12.48 32.35 27.33
CA TYR A 147 -13.33 33.11 28.21
C TYR A 147 -13.90 32.17 29.27
N ARG A 148 -13.65 32.52 30.56
CA ARG A 148 -14.14 31.77 31.72
C ARG A 148 -15.12 32.64 32.48
N ALA A 149 -16.29 32.08 32.73
CA ALA A 149 -17.32 32.67 33.61
C ALA A 149 -17.47 31.79 34.84
N ARG A 150 -17.39 32.39 36.01
CA ARG A 150 -17.53 31.70 37.31
C ARG A 150 -18.68 32.34 38.09
N GLU A 151 -19.57 31.53 38.59
CA GLU A 151 -20.58 31.91 39.58
C GLU A 151 -20.18 31.26 40.90
N GLN A 152 -19.92 32.07 41.90
CA GLN A 152 -19.54 31.62 43.24
C GLN A 152 -20.62 32.07 44.24
N ARG A 153 -21.13 31.13 44.99
CA ARG A 153 -22.05 31.35 46.13
C ARG A 153 -21.45 30.74 47.36
N ASN A 154 -21.31 31.54 48.41
CA ASN A 154 -20.91 31.00 49.69
C ASN A 154 -21.46 31.84 50.86
N ASN A 155 -21.47 31.21 52.03
CA ASN A 155 -21.98 31.83 53.24
C ASN A 155 -21.11 33.01 53.72
N ILE A 156 -19.87 33.14 53.26
CA ILE A 156 -18.99 34.31 53.58
C ILE A 156 -19.47 35.51 52.76
N ILE A 157 -19.72 35.35 51.45
CA ILE A 157 -20.24 36.44 50.61
C ILE A 157 -21.59 36.90 51.15
N LYS A 158 -22.48 35.96 51.54
CA LYS A 158 -23.76 36.27 52.13
C LYS A 158 -23.67 37.07 53.43
N SER A 159 -22.63 36.85 54.23
CA SER A 159 -22.45 37.59 55.50
C SER A 159 -21.81 38.97 55.29
N ALA A 160 -21.13 39.21 54.17
CA ALA A 160 -20.37 40.43 53.89
C ALA A 160 -21.05 41.36 52.85
N SER A 161 -22.08 40.87 52.11
CA SER A 161 -22.75 41.66 51.08
C SER A 161 -24.27 41.38 51.04
N ALA A 162 -25.06 42.25 50.37
CA ALA A 162 -26.49 42.09 50.17
C ALA A 162 -26.86 40.91 49.24
N SER A 163 -25.89 40.35 48.53
CA SER A 163 -26.04 39.19 47.63
C SER A 163 -25.20 38.03 48.14
N ASP A 164 -25.70 36.82 48.03
CA ASP A 164 -24.98 35.58 48.33
C ASP A 164 -24.15 35.08 47.12
N THR A 165 -24.23 35.78 46.01
CA THR A 165 -23.65 35.38 44.73
C THR A 165 -22.68 36.43 44.21
N GLN A 166 -21.55 35.97 43.70
CA GLN A 166 -20.52 36.74 43.02
C GLN A 166 -20.23 36.13 41.67
N TYR A 167 -20.07 36.97 40.66
CA TYR A 167 -19.73 36.57 39.29
C TYR A 167 -18.32 37.06 38.95
N ASP A 168 -17.49 36.14 38.48
CA ASP A 168 -16.13 36.41 38.01
C ASP A 168 -16.07 36.02 36.51
N GLY A 169 -15.69 36.98 35.66
CA GLY A 169 -15.39 36.81 34.27
C GLY A 169 -13.90 36.95 34.02
N ALA A 170 -13.32 36.12 33.21
CA ALA A 170 -11.91 36.24 32.79
C ALA A 170 -11.74 35.88 31.29
N LEU A 171 -11.12 36.81 30.53
CA LEU A 171 -10.60 36.54 29.20
C LEU A 171 -9.11 36.30 29.32
N VAL A 172 -8.66 35.09 28.94
CA VAL A 172 -7.27 34.63 29.09
C VAL A 172 -6.68 34.34 27.72
N LEU A 173 -5.61 35.04 27.35
CA LEU A 173 -4.74 34.71 26.22
C LEU A 173 -3.46 34.13 26.79
N GLN A 174 -3.10 32.92 26.40
CA GLN A 174 -1.90 32.23 26.84
C GLN A 174 -1.09 31.73 25.65
N LEU A 175 0.20 31.92 25.68
CA LEU A 175 1.18 31.38 24.75
C LEU A 175 2.24 30.62 25.54
N ARG A 176 2.45 29.36 25.22
CA ARG A 176 3.57 28.57 25.73
C ARG A 176 4.47 28.22 24.55
N GLN A 177 5.69 28.75 24.52
CA GLN A 177 6.68 28.51 23.47
C GLN A 177 7.82 27.67 24.03
N PRO A 178 8.00 26.42 23.60
CA PRO A 178 9.21 25.67 23.88
C PRO A 178 10.40 26.35 23.17
N LEU A 179 11.56 26.42 23.85
CA LEU A 179 12.78 27.03 23.32
C LEU A 179 13.89 26.01 23.06
N LEU A 180 13.83 24.83 23.67
CA LEU A 180 14.78 23.71 23.47
C LEU A 180 14.05 22.44 23.04
N ARG A 181 13.64 21.59 23.99
CA ARG A 181 12.91 20.37 23.69
C ARG A 181 11.53 20.71 23.13
N GLY A 182 11.21 20.18 21.95
CA GLY A 182 9.93 20.44 21.26
C GLY A 182 9.94 21.71 20.40
N PHE A 183 11.08 22.41 20.28
CA PHE A 183 11.19 23.58 19.44
C PHE A 183 11.48 23.25 17.99
N GLY A 184 10.76 23.95 17.11
CA GLY A 184 11.02 24.00 15.68
C GLY A 184 10.18 23.05 14.85
N LYS A 185 9.89 23.49 13.62
CA LYS A 185 9.00 22.83 12.66
C LYS A 185 9.38 21.35 12.42
N GLY A 186 10.67 21.06 12.22
CA GLY A 186 11.15 19.72 11.95
C GLY A 186 10.88 18.71 13.08
N VAL A 187 10.77 19.19 14.34
CA VAL A 187 10.44 18.36 15.51
C VAL A 187 8.94 18.22 15.68
N VAL A 188 8.21 19.29 15.46
CA VAL A 188 6.74 19.34 15.59
C VAL A 188 6.08 18.49 14.51
N GLU A 189 6.59 18.53 13.29
CA GLU A 189 6.08 17.78 12.13
C GLU A 189 6.72 16.39 11.95
N THR A 190 7.38 15.86 12.97
CA THR A 190 8.01 14.53 12.86
C THR A 190 7.04 13.46 12.40
N ASP A 191 5.86 13.36 13.04
CA ASP A 191 4.86 12.33 12.72
C ASP A 191 4.24 12.57 11.34
N LEU A 192 3.99 13.82 10.95
CA LEU A 192 3.55 14.18 9.60
C LEU A 192 4.57 13.75 8.54
N ARG A 193 5.84 14.09 8.70
CA ARG A 193 6.90 13.73 7.75
C ARG A 193 7.11 12.21 7.66
N VAL A 194 6.95 11.50 8.77
CA VAL A 194 6.98 10.03 8.79
C VAL A 194 5.77 9.47 8.05
N ALA A 195 4.57 10.02 8.23
CA ALA A 195 3.37 9.60 7.54
C ALA A 195 3.42 9.90 6.02
N GLU A 196 3.94 11.05 5.61
CA GLU A 196 4.18 11.37 4.19
C GLU A 196 5.17 10.39 3.53
N ALA A 197 6.23 10.00 4.25
CA ALA A 197 7.16 8.98 3.76
C ALA A 197 6.48 7.60 3.67
N GLU A 198 5.60 7.25 4.64
CA GLU A 198 4.84 6.00 4.62
C GLU A 198 3.84 5.95 3.46
N GLU A 199 3.20 7.06 3.11
CA GLU A 199 2.34 7.17 1.92
C GLU A 199 3.14 6.86 0.63
N LYS A 200 4.34 7.43 0.49
CA LYS A 200 5.25 7.14 -0.63
C LYS A 200 5.70 5.67 -0.65
N ILE A 201 5.97 5.10 0.53
CA ILE A 201 6.30 3.68 0.67
C ILE A 201 5.12 2.81 0.21
N ALA A 202 3.89 3.12 0.64
CA ALA A 202 2.70 2.39 0.22
C ALA A 202 2.48 2.44 -1.30
N ALA A 203 2.73 3.58 -1.95
CA ALA A 203 2.68 3.71 -3.41
C ALA A 203 3.73 2.83 -4.11
N LEU A 204 4.96 2.77 -3.59
CA LEU A 204 5.99 1.88 -4.11
C LEU A 204 5.68 0.40 -3.86
N GLN A 205 5.09 0.06 -2.72
CA GLN A 205 4.62 -1.30 -2.43
C GLN A 205 3.50 -1.75 -3.38
N TYR A 206 2.58 -0.85 -3.71
CA TYR A 206 1.57 -1.10 -4.75
C TYR A 206 2.22 -1.38 -6.11
N ARG A 207 3.20 -0.57 -6.53
CA ARG A 207 3.97 -0.81 -7.76
C ARG A 207 4.71 -2.16 -7.71
N GLN A 208 5.31 -2.48 -6.58
CA GLN A 208 6.00 -3.77 -6.37
C GLN A 208 5.05 -4.96 -6.47
N GLN A 209 3.86 -4.86 -5.87
CA GLN A 209 2.85 -5.93 -5.94
C GLN A 209 2.33 -6.10 -7.36
N LEU A 210 2.09 -5.01 -8.09
CA LEU A 210 1.64 -5.08 -9.48
C LEU A 210 2.71 -5.71 -10.38
N LEU A 211 3.98 -5.35 -10.21
CA LEU A 211 5.10 -5.97 -10.92
C LEU A 211 5.18 -7.48 -10.64
N LYS A 212 5.05 -7.87 -9.36
CA LYS A 212 5.07 -9.27 -8.94
C LYS A 212 3.91 -10.06 -9.52
N SER A 213 2.68 -9.60 -9.29
CA SER A 213 1.48 -10.27 -9.83
C SER A 213 1.49 -10.32 -11.35
N GLY A 214 2.03 -9.28 -12.01
CA GLY A 214 2.24 -9.25 -13.45
C GLY A 214 3.23 -10.30 -13.93
N ASN A 215 4.39 -10.42 -13.28
CA ASN A 215 5.39 -11.43 -13.60
C ASN A 215 4.85 -12.86 -13.40
N ASP A 216 4.12 -13.11 -12.31
CA ASP A 216 3.50 -14.41 -12.03
C ASP A 216 2.44 -14.76 -13.08
N ALA A 217 1.67 -13.77 -13.54
CA ALA A 217 0.71 -13.94 -14.63
C ALA A 217 1.39 -14.27 -15.96
N LEU A 218 2.48 -13.56 -16.30
CA LEU A 218 3.25 -13.84 -17.51
C LEU A 218 3.91 -15.22 -17.48
N ALA A 219 4.35 -15.67 -16.30
CA ALA A 219 4.83 -17.05 -16.16
C ALA A 219 3.72 -18.09 -16.49
N LEU A 220 2.47 -17.85 -16.05
CA LEU A 220 1.32 -18.68 -16.42
C LEU A 220 0.95 -18.55 -17.89
N TYR A 221 1.10 -17.35 -18.48
CA TYR A 221 0.90 -17.14 -19.92
C TYR A 221 1.83 -18.03 -20.77
N TRP A 222 3.11 -18.10 -20.41
CA TRP A 222 4.07 -18.94 -21.10
C TRP A 222 3.82 -20.43 -20.86
N GLN A 223 3.32 -20.80 -19.68
CA GLN A 223 2.86 -22.18 -19.44
C GLN A 223 1.64 -22.53 -20.31
N LEU A 224 0.70 -21.59 -20.49
CA LEU A 224 -0.45 -21.78 -21.39
C LEU A 224 -0.02 -21.90 -22.85
N TYR A 225 0.89 -21.02 -23.30
CA TYR A 225 1.49 -21.11 -24.63
C TYR A 225 2.09 -22.50 -24.87
N ARG A 226 2.92 -22.97 -23.93
CA ARG A 226 3.53 -24.29 -23.98
C ARG A 226 2.47 -25.39 -24.05
N ALA A 227 1.46 -25.37 -23.19
CA ALA A 227 0.43 -26.39 -23.12
C ALA A 227 -0.38 -26.46 -24.42
N LEU A 228 -0.76 -25.32 -25.00
CA LEU A 228 -1.50 -25.25 -26.28
C LEU A 228 -0.67 -25.77 -27.44
N GLU A 229 0.61 -25.34 -27.54
CA GLU A 229 1.50 -25.80 -28.62
C GLU A 229 1.83 -27.28 -28.50
N VAL A 230 2.05 -27.81 -27.28
CA VAL A 230 2.24 -29.25 -27.06
C VAL A 230 0.98 -30.02 -27.43
N SER A 231 -0.22 -29.54 -27.08
CA SER A 231 -1.49 -30.16 -27.47
C SER A 231 -1.64 -30.22 -29.01
N ARG A 232 -1.27 -29.13 -29.70
CA ARG A 232 -1.27 -29.08 -31.17
C ARG A 232 -0.29 -30.06 -31.80
N ILE A 233 0.92 -30.17 -31.23
CA ILE A 233 1.93 -31.14 -31.72
C ILE A 233 1.43 -32.58 -31.54
N ARG A 234 0.81 -32.92 -30.39
CA ARG A 234 0.27 -34.26 -30.14
C ARG A 234 -0.91 -34.60 -31.02
N GLU A 235 -1.76 -33.62 -31.33
CA GLU A 235 -2.86 -33.77 -32.29
C GLU A 235 -2.31 -34.09 -33.71
N GLN A 236 -1.31 -33.33 -34.18
CA GLN A 236 -0.65 -33.58 -35.46
C GLN A 236 0.03 -34.95 -35.52
N ALA A 237 0.68 -35.37 -34.41
CA ALA A 237 1.30 -36.69 -34.32
C ALA A 237 0.26 -37.82 -34.36
N LEU A 238 -0.90 -37.62 -33.71
CA LEU A 238 -2.02 -38.59 -33.78
C LEU A 238 -2.59 -38.72 -35.19
N ASP A 239 -2.81 -37.58 -35.87
CA ASP A 239 -3.29 -37.59 -37.27
C ASP A 239 -2.30 -38.24 -38.23
N TYR A 240 -0.99 -38.01 -38.01
CA TYR A 240 0.04 -38.71 -38.76
C TYR A 240 0.01 -40.21 -38.48
N GLY A 241 -0.10 -40.64 -37.23
CA GLY A 241 -0.22 -42.05 -36.84
C GLY A 241 -1.41 -42.76 -37.50
N ARG A 242 -2.58 -42.11 -37.50
CA ARG A 242 -3.81 -42.63 -38.15
C ARG A 242 -3.62 -42.77 -39.66
N ARG A 243 -2.96 -41.83 -40.32
CA ARG A 243 -2.62 -41.94 -41.75
C ARG A 243 -1.67 -43.10 -42.05
N VAL A 244 -0.65 -43.30 -41.20
CA VAL A 244 0.28 -44.42 -41.31
C VAL A 244 -0.42 -45.75 -41.07
N GLU A 245 -1.34 -45.87 -40.12
CA GLU A 245 -2.15 -47.06 -39.89
C GLU A 245 -2.99 -47.39 -41.12
N ALA A 246 -3.70 -46.42 -41.70
CA ALA A 246 -4.50 -46.61 -42.90
C ALA A 246 -3.68 -47.06 -44.11
N ASP A 247 -2.52 -46.43 -44.36
CA ASP A 247 -1.61 -46.83 -45.45
C ASP A 247 -1.04 -48.24 -45.21
N THR A 248 -0.69 -48.58 -43.97
CA THR A 248 -0.21 -49.92 -43.61
C THR A 248 -1.26 -50.99 -43.87
N LEU A 249 -2.54 -50.75 -43.49
CA LEU A 249 -3.64 -51.67 -43.76
C LEU A 249 -3.83 -51.85 -45.25
N ALA A 250 -3.85 -50.80 -46.05
CA ALA A 250 -3.99 -50.90 -47.52
C ALA A 250 -2.84 -51.69 -48.17
N ARG A 251 -1.62 -51.59 -47.67
CA ARG A 251 -0.47 -52.34 -48.14
C ARG A 251 -0.53 -53.82 -47.72
N ILE A 252 -1.08 -54.15 -46.56
CA ILE A 252 -1.32 -55.54 -46.13
C ILE A 252 -2.38 -56.18 -47.01
N ASP A 253 -3.48 -55.49 -47.28
CA ASP A 253 -4.56 -55.98 -48.15
C ASP A 253 -4.06 -56.18 -49.56
N ALA A 254 -3.11 -55.40 -50.03
CA ALA A 254 -2.41 -55.56 -51.30
C ALA A 254 -1.31 -56.66 -51.29
N GLY A 255 -1.11 -57.36 -50.16
CA GLY A 255 -0.11 -58.42 -50.00
C GLY A 255 1.34 -57.94 -49.95
N LYS A 256 1.56 -56.66 -49.77
CA LYS A 256 2.91 -56.03 -49.75
C LYS A 256 3.59 -55.98 -48.38
N LEU A 257 2.82 -56.15 -47.28
CA LEU A 257 3.30 -56.15 -45.91
C LEU A 257 2.76 -57.33 -45.11
N ALA A 258 3.49 -57.79 -44.10
CA ALA A 258 3.09 -58.80 -43.15
C ALA A 258 1.97 -58.32 -42.23
N SER A 259 1.06 -59.18 -41.80
CA SER A 259 -0.05 -58.87 -40.88
C SER A 259 0.41 -58.38 -39.50
N SER A 260 1.64 -58.70 -39.08
CA SER A 260 2.26 -58.18 -37.84
C SER A 260 2.38 -56.65 -37.82
N ASN A 261 2.58 -56.01 -38.95
CA ASN A 261 2.66 -54.55 -39.06
C ASN A 261 1.37 -53.83 -38.66
N LYS A 262 0.19 -54.51 -38.75
CA LYS A 262 -1.09 -53.99 -38.26
C LYS A 262 -1.06 -53.75 -36.76
N ILE A 263 -0.50 -54.71 -35.98
CA ILE A 263 -0.44 -54.61 -34.53
C ILE A 263 0.48 -53.44 -34.13
N GLU A 264 1.60 -53.29 -34.81
CA GLU A 264 2.57 -52.22 -34.59
C GLU A 264 1.96 -50.84 -34.89
N ALA A 265 1.31 -50.65 -36.04
CA ALA A 265 0.67 -49.40 -36.42
C ALA A 265 -0.47 -49.03 -35.44
N ARG A 266 -1.32 -50.02 -35.07
CA ARG A 266 -2.40 -49.79 -34.12
C ARG A 266 -1.88 -49.42 -32.72
N SER A 267 -0.85 -50.11 -32.23
CA SER A 267 -0.21 -49.79 -30.96
C SER A 267 0.34 -48.35 -30.95
N ALA A 268 0.97 -47.94 -32.04
CA ALA A 268 1.48 -46.58 -32.18
C ALA A 268 0.37 -45.48 -32.13
N VAL A 269 -0.81 -45.78 -32.71
CA VAL A 269 -1.96 -44.86 -32.63
C VAL A 269 -2.50 -44.78 -31.21
N LEU A 270 -2.67 -45.90 -30.49
CA LEU A 270 -3.17 -45.91 -29.11
C LEU A 270 -2.26 -45.11 -28.17
N VAL A 271 -0.94 -45.22 -28.30
CA VAL A 271 0.01 -44.41 -27.50
C VAL A 271 -0.22 -42.93 -27.75
N ARG A 272 -0.38 -42.51 -29.03
CA ARG A 272 -0.60 -41.09 -29.37
C ARG A 272 -1.95 -40.56 -28.91
N GLU A 273 -3.00 -41.42 -28.89
CA GLU A 273 -4.30 -41.06 -28.31
C GLU A 273 -4.18 -40.72 -26.81
N VAL A 274 -3.46 -41.55 -26.04
CA VAL A 274 -3.20 -41.28 -24.61
C VAL A 274 -2.40 -39.99 -24.40
N GLU A 275 -1.38 -39.77 -25.24
CA GLU A 275 -0.57 -38.55 -25.17
C GLU A 275 -1.37 -37.27 -25.47
N GLN A 276 -2.27 -37.34 -26.45
CA GLN A 276 -3.18 -36.23 -26.79
C GLN A 276 -4.16 -35.94 -25.65
N ILE A 277 -4.75 -36.96 -25.00
CA ILE A 277 -5.62 -36.79 -23.83
C ILE A 277 -4.88 -36.10 -22.69
N ARG A 278 -3.63 -36.50 -22.39
CA ARG A 278 -2.79 -35.89 -21.36
C ARG A 278 -2.45 -34.42 -21.70
N ALA A 279 -2.13 -34.15 -22.95
CA ALA A 279 -1.83 -32.79 -23.39
C ALA A 279 -3.06 -31.87 -23.27
N ALA A 280 -4.25 -32.32 -23.65
CA ALA A 280 -5.50 -31.58 -23.48
C ALA A 280 -5.84 -31.34 -22.00
N GLN A 281 -5.54 -32.31 -21.13
CA GLN A 281 -5.69 -32.10 -19.68
C GLN A 281 -4.74 -31.04 -19.16
N GLY A 282 -3.47 -31.03 -19.60
CA GLY A 282 -2.49 -29.99 -19.22
C GLY A 282 -2.95 -28.59 -19.59
N VAL A 283 -3.64 -28.40 -20.72
CA VAL A 283 -4.22 -27.08 -21.07
C VAL A 283 -5.24 -26.65 -20.03
N ARG A 284 -6.19 -27.53 -19.66
CA ARG A 284 -7.23 -27.21 -18.63
C ARG A 284 -6.64 -26.87 -17.28
N GLU A 285 -5.57 -27.54 -16.87
CA GLU A 285 -4.90 -27.25 -15.60
C GLU A 285 -4.28 -25.86 -15.56
N VAL A 286 -3.63 -25.43 -16.64
CA VAL A 286 -3.05 -24.09 -16.69
C VAL A 286 -4.15 -23.02 -16.79
N GLN A 287 -5.22 -23.27 -17.52
CA GLN A 287 -6.38 -22.38 -17.57
C GLN A 287 -6.99 -22.17 -16.18
N SER A 288 -7.20 -23.24 -15.41
CA SER A 288 -7.73 -23.14 -14.04
C SER A 288 -6.82 -22.34 -13.09
N ARG A 289 -5.48 -22.49 -13.23
CA ARG A 289 -4.54 -21.66 -12.47
C ARG A 289 -4.64 -20.18 -12.84
N LEU A 290 -4.83 -19.89 -14.13
CA LEU A 290 -5.00 -18.51 -14.61
C LEU A 290 -6.31 -17.89 -14.09
N GLU A 291 -7.41 -18.66 -14.07
CA GLU A 291 -8.69 -18.25 -13.47
C GLU A 291 -8.53 -17.86 -11.99
N THR A 292 -7.80 -18.69 -11.25
CA THR A 292 -7.52 -18.43 -9.82
C THR A 292 -6.73 -17.14 -9.64
N LEU A 293 -5.68 -16.93 -10.44
CA LEU A 293 -4.85 -15.70 -10.36
C LEU A 293 -5.64 -14.44 -10.70
N LEU A 294 -6.51 -14.53 -11.71
CA LEU A 294 -7.35 -13.41 -12.16
C LEU A 294 -8.58 -13.19 -11.27
N ASN A 295 -8.86 -14.12 -10.34
CA ASN A 295 -10.07 -14.12 -9.53
C ASN A 295 -11.37 -14.03 -10.37
N VAL A 296 -11.38 -14.70 -11.54
CA VAL A 296 -12.54 -14.77 -12.45
C VAL A 296 -12.95 -16.24 -12.55
N PRO A 297 -13.97 -16.68 -11.80
CA PRO A 297 -14.44 -18.06 -11.84
C PRO A 297 -15.06 -18.39 -13.19
N ASN A 298 -14.85 -19.62 -13.67
CA ASN A 298 -15.40 -20.16 -14.91
C ASN A 298 -15.02 -19.36 -16.18
N LEU A 299 -13.84 -18.74 -16.18
CA LEU A 299 -13.35 -18.00 -17.35
C LEU A 299 -13.25 -18.91 -18.59
N SER A 300 -12.76 -20.15 -18.40
CA SER A 300 -12.61 -21.16 -19.47
C SER A 300 -13.94 -21.64 -20.05
N GLU A 301 -15.05 -21.54 -19.32
CA GLU A 301 -16.39 -21.85 -19.83
C GLU A 301 -16.97 -20.70 -20.67
N GLN A 302 -16.55 -19.47 -20.39
CA GLN A 302 -17.06 -18.26 -21.04
C GLN A 302 -16.27 -17.91 -22.29
N ILE A 303 -14.97 -18.22 -22.31
CA ILE A 303 -14.05 -17.87 -23.38
C ILE A 303 -13.07 -19.00 -23.68
N THR A 304 -12.73 -19.16 -24.97
CA THR A 304 -11.61 -19.98 -25.39
C THR A 304 -10.35 -19.10 -25.45
N LEU A 305 -9.38 -19.40 -24.61
CA LEU A 305 -8.10 -18.69 -24.60
C LEU A 305 -7.21 -19.24 -25.72
N ALA A 306 -6.80 -18.37 -26.61
CA ALA A 306 -5.80 -18.64 -27.64
C ALA A 306 -4.57 -17.76 -27.41
N VAL A 307 -3.39 -18.31 -27.66
CA VAL A 307 -2.13 -17.56 -27.61
C VAL A 307 -1.59 -17.45 -29.03
N PRO A 308 -1.07 -16.28 -29.48
CA PRO A 308 -0.51 -16.14 -30.81
C PRO A 308 0.67 -17.10 -31.02
N ALA A 309 0.72 -17.77 -32.16
CA ALA A 309 1.81 -18.70 -32.48
C ALA A 309 3.20 -18.04 -32.51
N ASN A 310 3.26 -16.75 -32.86
CA ASN A 310 4.48 -15.93 -32.87
C ASN A 310 4.74 -15.21 -31.53
N ALA A 311 4.04 -15.57 -30.45
CA ALA A 311 4.17 -14.90 -29.14
C ALA A 311 5.64 -14.88 -28.65
N ALA A 312 6.35 -15.98 -28.81
CA ALA A 312 7.75 -16.08 -28.40
C ALA A 312 8.70 -15.19 -29.23
N GLU A 313 8.37 -14.91 -30.47
CA GLU A 313 9.15 -14.00 -31.33
C GLU A 313 8.84 -12.54 -30.99
N ALA A 314 7.59 -12.24 -30.65
CA ALA A 314 7.13 -10.93 -30.23
C ALA A 314 7.64 -10.53 -28.83
N SER A 315 8.07 -11.49 -28.01
CA SER A 315 8.60 -11.23 -26.66
C SER A 315 10.09 -10.92 -26.61
N ARG A 316 10.75 -10.74 -27.76
CA ARG A 316 12.16 -10.40 -27.79
C ARG A 316 12.40 -9.05 -27.14
N VAL A 317 13.27 -9.05 -26.14
CA VAL A 317 13.68 -7.83 -25.41
C VAL A 317 14.85 -7.17 -26.16
N GLU A 318 14.87 -5.83 -26.19
CA GLU A 318 15.98 -5.08 -26.75
C GLU A 318 17.33 -5.54 -26.18
N PRO A 319 18.37 -5.71 -27.03
CA PRO A 319 19.69 -6.18 -26.60
C PRO A 319 20.49 -5.08 -25.88
N LEU A 320 19.97 -4.61 -24.72
CA LEU A 320 20.69 -3.67 -23.88
C LEU A 320 21.87 -4.35 -23.18
N SER A 321 22.95 -3.59 -22.97
CA SER A 321 24.07 -4.07 -22.18
C SER A 321 23.69 -4.30 -20.72
N LEU A 322 24.40 -5.20 -20.04
CA LEU A 322 24.18 -5.45 -18.60
C LEU A 322 24.29 -4.15 -17.77
N ALA A 323 25.22 -3.27 -18.11
CA ALA A 323 25.43 -2.00 -17.42
C ALA A 323 24.20 -1.06 -17.54
N GLN A 324 23.58 -0.98 -18.73
CA GLN A 324 22.35 -0.21 -18.94
C GLN A 324 21.19 -0.80 -18.17
N ARG A 325 20.99 -2.13 -18.21
CA ARG A 325 19.94 -2.82 -17.42
C ARG A 325 20.07 -2.56 -15.93
N TYR A 326 21.29 -2.59 -15.41
CA TYR A 326 21.54 -2.30 -14.00
C TYR A 326 21.29 -0.83 -13.65
N ALA A 327 21.68 0.10 -14.50
CA ALA A 327 21.42 1.53 -14.31
C ALA A 327 19.91 1.83 -14.28
N ASP A 328 19.15 1.20 -15.19
CA ASP A 328 17.69 1.30 -15.22
C ASP A 328 17.06 0.73 -13.94
N ALA A 329 17.52 -0.45 -13.50
CA ALA A 329 17.05 -1.10 -12.28
C ALA A 329 17.26 -0.23 -11.02
N LEU A 330 18.41 0.44 -10.88
CA LEU A 330 18.70 1.34 -9.76
C LEU A 330 17.72 2.52 -9.65
N GLY A 331 17.16 2.97 -10.78
CA GLY A 331 16.18 4.05 -10.82
C GLY A 331 14.74 3.59 -10.64
N ARG A 332 14.40 2.37 -11.07
CA ARG A 332 13.01 1.91 -11.20
C ARG A 332 12.58 0.87 -10.16
N TRP A 333 13.53 0.19 -9.51
CA TRP A 333 13.24 -0.92 -8.60
C TRP A 333 12.56 -0.45 -7.31
N PRO A 334 11.28 -0.84 -7.05
CA PRO A 334 10.52 -0.29 -5.94
C PRO A 334 11.11 -0.59 -4.56
N ALA A 335 11.66 -1.80 -4.36
CA ALA A 335 12.22 -2.19 -3.06
C ALA A 335 13.41 -1.31 -2.65
N LEU A 336 14.23 -0.84 -3.60
CA LEU A 336 15.31 0.10 -3.34
C LEU A 336 14.77 1.49 -2.95
N GLY A 337 13.70 1.93 -3.62
CA GLY A 337 12.98 3.16 -3.26
C GLY A 337 12.41 3.11 -1.84
N ILE A 338 11.77 1.99 -1.48
CA ILE A 338 11.24 1.74 -0.13
C ILE A 338 12.35 1.79 0.92
N ALA A 339 13.47 1.12 0.68
CA ALA A 339 14.59 1.12 1.62
C ALA A 339 15.19 2.53 1.82
N ARG A 340 15.30 3.34 0.75
CA ARG A 340 15.73 4.74 0.84
C ARG A 340 14.77 5.60 1.69
N LEU A 341 13.46 5.44 1.50
CA LEU A 341 12.45 6.14 2.30
C LEU A 341 12.46 5.69 3.77
N ARG A 342 12.70 4.41 4.04
CA ARG A 342 12.89 3.92 5.43
C ARG A 342 14.14 4.50 6.08
N HIS A 343 15.23 4.64 5.34
CA HIS A 343 16.44 5.33 5.81
C HIS A 343 16.12 6.79 6.13
N GLU A 344 15.38 7.50 5.28
CA GLU A 344 14.93 8.88 5.54
C GLU A 344 14.06 8.96 6.80
N GLN A 345 13.08 8.06 6.97
CA GLN A 345 12.25 7.98 8.18
C GLN A 345 13.09 7.75 9.45
N ALA A 346 14.10 6.88 9.36
CA ALA A 346 15.02 6.65 10.49
C ALA A 346 15.79 7.91 10.86
N GLY A 347 16.23 8.71 9.88
CA GLY A 347 16.86 10.02 10.08
C GLY A 347 15.92 11.03 10.77
N ILE A 348 14.67 11.14 10.29
CA ILE A 348 13.64 12.00 10.90
C ILE A 348 13.43 11.63 12.38
N ARG A 349 13.30 10.34 12.67
CA ARG A 349 13.12 9.85 14.06
C ARG A 349 14.36 10.06 14.92
N LEU A 350 15.56 10.00 14.34
CA LEU A 350 16.80 10.31 15.06
C LEU A 350 16.85 11.79 15.46
N ASP A 351 16.52 12.71 14.55
CA ASP A 351 16.49 14.14 14.84
C ASP A 351 15.50 14.49 15.94
N TYR A 352 14.31 13.86 15.90
CA TYR A 352 13.34 13.97 16.99
C TYR A 352 13.90 13.44 18.31
N ALA A 353 14.49 12.25 18.32
CA ALA A 353 15.05 11.63 19.53
C ALA A 353 16.21 12.45 20.11
N ARG A 354 17.04 13.07 19.28
CA ARG A 354 18.10 14.00 19.70
C ARG A 354 17.50 15.24 20.37
N ASN A 355 16.45 15.83 19.77
CA ASN A 355 15.74 16.95 20.37
C ASN A 355 15.12 16.57 21.74
N GLN A 356 14.50 15.36 21.84
CA GLN A 356 13.93 14.89 23.10
C GLN A 356 14.97 14.67 24.23
N SER A 357 16.25 14.61 23.89
CA SER A 357 17.33 14.50 24.88
C SER A 357 17.68 15.86 25.53
N LEU A 358 17.23 16.96 24.96
CA LEU A 358 17.44 18.31 25.49
C LEU A 358 16.62 18.56 26.74
N PRO A 359 17.07 19.48 27.63
CA PRO A 359 16.26 20.02 28.72
C PRO A 359 14.98 20.68 28.20
N THR A 360 13.94 20.74 29.02
CA THR A 360 12.76 21.57 28.74
C THR A 360 13.02 22.99 29.13
N LEU A 361 12.84 23.93 28.24
CA LEU A 361 12.88 25.37 28.50
C LEU A 361 11.68 25.98 27.78
N ASP A 362 10.69 26.43 28.55
CA ASP A 362 9.45 27.00 28.02
C ASP A 362 9.34 28.45 28.41
N LEU A 363 9.06 29.32 27.46
CA LEU A 363 8.60 30.67 27.67
C LEU A 363 7.08 30.64 27.76
N VAL A 364 6.52 31.15 28.87
CA VAL A 364 5.08 31.23 29.08
C VAL A 364 4.69 32.71 29.17
N LEU A 365 3.82 33.12 28.28
CA LEU A 365 3.23 34.45 28.26
C LEU A 365 1.73 34.31 28.54
N SER A 366 1.20 35.12 29.45
CA SER A 366 -0.22 35.19 29.72
C SER A 366 -0.69 36.64 29.81
N ARG A 367 -1.85 36.90 29.20
CA ARG A 367 -2.57 38.18 29.35
C ARG A 367 -4.01 37.86 29.74
N THR A 368 -4.42 38.41 30.88
CA THR A 368 -5.75 38.18 31.43
C THR A 368 -6.46 39.50 31.63
N ARG A 369 -7.76 39.54 31.34
CA ARG A 369 -8.66 40.62 31.71
C ARG A 369 -9.73 40.03 32.61
N THR A 370 -9.93 40.61 33.78
CA THR A 370 -10.87 40.10 34.77
C THR A 370 -11.98 41.09 35.06
N GLY A 371 -13.13 40.60 35.44
CA GLY A 371 -14.24 41.42 35.90
C GLY A 371 -14.99 40.69 37.01
N LEU A 372 -15.17 41.36 38.15
CA LEU A 372 -15.83 40.83 39.36
C LEU A 372 -17.00 41.71 39.74
N SER A 373 -18.21 41.13 39.89
CA SER A 373 -19.42 41.85 40.26
C SER A 373 -20.47 40.95 40.89
N GLY A 374 -21.46 41.54 41.58
CA GLY A 374 -22.67 40.84 42.00
C GLY A 374 -23.65 40.52 40.85
N SER A 375 -23.36 40.99 39.62
CA SER A 375 -24.15 40.75 38.40
C SER A 375 -23.23 40.22 37.30
N TYR A 376 -23.72 39.19 36.58
CA TYR A 376 -23.00 38.64 35.41
C TYR A 376 -22.79 39.67 34.29
N ALA A 377 -23.80 40.52 34.02
CA ALA A 377 -23.69 41.55 32.97
C ALA A 377 -22.58 42.54 33.26
N THR A 378 -22.53 43.07 34.49
CA THR A 378 -21.47 44.03 34.90
C THR A 378 -20.09 43.36 34.94
N ALA A 379 -20.01 42.12 35.42
CA ALA A 379 -18.73 41.39 35.39
C ALA A 379 -18.18 41.25 33.96
N ARG A 380 -19.06 40.97 32.97
CA ARG A 380 -18.72 40.89 31.56
C ARG A 380 -18.29 42.27 31.00
N GLU A 381 -19.03 43.33 31.27
CA GLU A 381 -18.69 44.71 30.85
C GLU A 381 -17.28 45.12 31.36
N LEU A 382 -16.92 44.76 32.59
CA LEU A 382 -15.59 45.01 33.14
C LEU A 382 -14.48 44.28 32.39
N VAL A 383 -14.73 43.03 31.92
CA VAL A 383 -13.79 42.27 31.09
C VAL A 383 -13.63 42.94 29.71
N GLU A 384 -14.77 43.29 29.06
CA GLU A 384 -14.78 43.95 27.74
C GLU A 384 -14.10 45.34 27.80
N GLY A 385 -14.38 46.12 28.81
CA GLY A 385 -13.76 47.45 29.03
C GLY A 385 -12.29 47.41 29.42
N ALA A 386 -11.74 46.21 29.62
CA ALA A 386 -10.34 46.01 30.04
C ALA A 386 -9.92 46.81 31.28
N ASN A 387 -10.85 46.95 32.23
CA ASN A 387 -10.61 47.80 33.44
C ASN A 387 -9.54 47.21 34.38
N TYR A 388 -9.39 45.88 34.35
CA TYR A 388 -8.43 45.16 35.20
C TYR A 388 -7.56 44.20 34.36
N PRO A 389 -6.60 44.74 33.53
CA PRO A 389 -5.66 43.94 32.79
C PRO A 389 -4.54 43.44 33.68
N SER A 390 -4.19 42.18 33.53
CA SER A 390 -2.98 41.60 34.09
C SER A 390 -2.18 40.86 32.99
N TRP A 391 -0.88 40.80 33.19
CA TRP A 391 0.00 40.04 32.31
C TRP A 391 1.06 39.33 33.13
N SER A 392 1.54 38.22 32.64
CA SER A 392 2.69 37.53 33.21
C SER A 392 3.61 37.03 32.12
N ILE A 393 4.90 37.03 32.40
CA ILE A 393 5.95 36.39 31.63
C ILE A 393 6.72 35.49 32.58
N GLY A 394 6.90 34.24 32.20
CA GLY A 394 7.60 33.25 32.98
C GLY A 394 8.46 32.37 32.10
N VAL A 395 9.50 31.80 32.69
CA VAL A 395 10.36 30.81 32.07
C VAL A 395 10.38 29.57 32.96
N ASN A 396 10.03 28.44 32.40
CA ASN A 396 10.07 27.15 33.08
C ASN A 396 11.25 26.34 32.55
N LEU A 397 12.21 26.03 33.43
CA LEU A 397 13.36 25.19 33.12
C LEU A 397 13.25 23.87 33.89
N GLU A 398 13.31 22.74 33.15
CA GLU A 398 13.38 21.40 33.74
C GLU A 398 14.61 20.68 33.19
N VAL A 399 15.53 20.31 34.05
CA VAL A 399 16.80 19.64 33.73
C VAL A 399 16.87 18.32 34.48
N PRO A 400 16.88 17.16 33.81
CA PRO A 400 17.10 15.87 34.47
C PRO A 400 18.51 15.77 35.04
N LEU A 401 18.66 15.81 36.36
CA LEU A 401 19.98 15.78 37.00
C LEU A 401 20.79 14.50 36.74
N GLY A 402 20.13 13.38 36.43
CA GLY A 402 20.74 12.12 35.98
C GLY A 402 21.19 12.10 34.53
N GLY A 403 21.22 13.24 33.82
CA GLY A 403 21.71 13.39 32.46
C GLY A 403 20.78 12.82 31.38
N ASN A 404 19.48 12.67 31.67
CA ASN A 404 18.45 12.18 30.74
C ASN A 404 18.84 10.86 30.03
N GLN A 405 19.30 9.88 30.80
CA GLN A 405 19.81 8.59 30.31
C GLN A 405 18.82 7.89 29.37
N LYS A 406 17.52 7.93 29.69
CA LYS A 406 16.46 7.32 28.86
C LYS A 406 16.47 7.93 27.45
N ALA A 407 16.36 9.24 27.33
CA ALA A 407 16.28 9.91 26.03
C ALA A 407 17.60 9.78 25.24
N ARG A 408 18.75 9.86 25.91
CA ARG A 408 20.07 9.63 25.28
C ARG A 408 20.20 8.20 24.76
N SER A 409 19.71 7.19 25.50
CA SER A 409 19.73 5.81 25.05
C SER A 409 18.77 5.60 23.89
N GLN A 410 17.60 6.26 23.89
CA GLN A 410 16.67 6.28 22.75
C GLN A 410 17.31 6.92 21.50
N ALA A 411 18.00 8.03 21.65
CA ALA A 411 18.71 8.68 20.54
C ALA A 411 19.81 7.77 19.95
N ARG A 412 20.60 7.09 20.80
CA ARG A 412 21.59 6.09 20.35
C ARG A 412 20.94 4.90 19.65
N ALA A 413 19.78 4.45 20.13
CA ALA A 413 19.03 3.38 19.47
C ALA A 413 18.53 3.80 18.09
N GLN A 414 18.07 5.07 17.92
CA GLN A 414 17.68 5.59 16.61
C GLN A 414 18.89 5.76 15.67
N ASP A 415 20.04 6.19 16.20
CA ASP A 415 21.28 6.28 15.43
C ASP A 415 21.70 4.90 14.88
N ALA A 416 21.62 3.85 15.72
CA ALA A 416 21.84 2.48 15.27
C ALA A 416 20.82 2.02 14.20
N ARG A 417 19.55 2.47 14.27
CA ARG A 417 18.53 2.19 13.24
C ARG A 417 18.82 2.88 11.91
N VAL A 418 19.36 4.10 11.93
CA VAL A 418 19.81 4.77 10.70
C VAL A 418 20.89 3.94 10.03
N HIS A 419 21.89 3.50 10.78
CA HIS A 419 22.95 2.64 10.25
C HIS A 419 22.42 1.28 9.75
N GLN A 420 21.45 0.68 10.46
CA GLN A 420 20.76 -0.54 10.01
C GLN A 420 20.05 -0.33 8.68
N ALA A 421 19.33 0.79 8.51
CA ALA A 421 18.64 1.12 7.27
C ALA A 421 19.61 1.40 6.11
N GLU A 422 20.78 1.98 6.38
CA GLU A 422 21.85 2.17 5.40
C GLU A 422 22.37 0.82 4.89
N LEU A 423 22.66 -0.11 5.78
CA LEU A 423 23.08 -1.47 5.43
C LEU A 423 22.00 -2.23 4.64
N GLU A 424 20.71 -1.99 4.93
CA GLU A 424 19.59 -2.55 4.17
C GLU A 424 19.60 -2.04 2.72
N VAL A 425 19.83 -0.74 2.51
CA VAL A 425 19.94 -0.15 1.16
C VAL A 425 21.08 -0.80 0.37
N ASP A 426 22.26 -0.98 0.97
CA ASP A 426 23.40 -1.60 0.32
C ASP A 426 23.20 -3.08 0.03
N SER A 427 22.53 -3.80 0.95
CA SER A 427 22.16 -5.20 0.75
C SER A 427 21.21 -5.36 -0.45
N ILE A 428 20.15 -4.54 -0.52
CA ILE A 428 19.18 -4.57 -1.63
C ILE A 428 19.86 -4.20 -2.94
N ARG A 429 20.76 -3.21 -2.96
CA ARG A 429 21.55 -2.85 -4.15
C ARG A 429 22.39 -4.01 -4.66
N SER A 430 23.06 -4.72 -3.77
CA SER A 430 23.89 -5.86 -4.10
C SER A 430 23.06 -7.05 -4.61
N ALA A 431 21.93 -7.32 -3.98
CA ALA A 431 21.00 -8.35 -4.41
C ALA A 431 20.43 -8.05 -5.80
N LEU A 432 20.02 -6.79 -6.04
CA LEU A 432 19.52 -6.33 -7.33
C LEU A 432 20.56 -6.51 -8.45
N ALA A 433 21.82 -6.15 -8.20
CA ALA A 433 22.90 -6.33 -9.18
C ALA A 433 23.08 -7.80 -9.59
N ASN A 434 23.00 -8.71 -8.61
CA ASN A 434 23.11 -10.15 -8.87
C ASN A 434 21.88 -10.70 -9.59
N ASP A 435 20.67 -10.27 -9.24
CA ASP A 435 19.42 -10.73 -9.88
C ASP A 435 19.37 -10.28 -11.34
N VAL A 436 19.62 -8.98 -11.62
CA VAL A 436 19.65 -8.45 -12.98
C VAL A 436 20.69 -9.19 -13.85
N ARG A 437 21.89 -9.44 -13.31
CA ARG A 437 22.93 -10.19 -14.03
C ARG A 437 22.46 -11.61 -14.36
N THR A 438 21.93 -12.34 -13.37
CA THR A 438 21.47 -13.71 -13.55
C THR A 438 20.36 -13.79 -14.59
N ARG A 439 19.38 -12.87 -14.55
CA ARG A 439 18.27 -12.82 -15.51
C ARG A 439 18.75 -12.46 -16.92
N TRP A 440 19.69 -11.53 -17.02
CA TRP A 440 20.30 -11.16 -18.30
C TRP A 440 21.02 -12.34 -18.96
N GLU A 441 21.81 -13.10 -18.17
CA GLU A 441 22.50 -14.32 -18.65
C GLU A 441 21.49 -15.40 -19.07
N GLN A 442 20.41 -15.61 -18.30
CA GLN A 442 19.34 -16.56 -18.62
C GLN A 442 18.60 -16.20 -19.92
N ALA A 443 18.25 -14.93 -20.12
CA ALA A 443 17.59 -14.46 -21.34
C ALA A 443 18.46 -14.68 -22.58
N ARG A 444 19.76 -14.40 -22.48
CA ARG A 444 20.73 -14.62 -23.55
C ARG A 444 20.90 -16.11 -23.88
N ALA A 445 21.11 -16.93 -22.85
CA ALA A 445 21.25 -18.38 -23.02
C ALA A 445 19.99 -19.02 -23.64
N GLY A 446 18.80 -18.53 -23.27
CA GLY A 446 17.53 -18.98 -23.87
C GLY A 446 17.43 -18.69 -25.36
N THR A 447 17.94 -17.55 -25.83
CA THR A 447 17.98 -17.23 -27.27
C THR A 447 18.89 -18.19 -28.04
N ASP A 448 20.11 -18.41 -27.50
CA ASP A 448 21.08 -19.32 -28.13
C ASP A 448 20.55 -20.78 -28.15
N GLU A 449 19.82 -21.22 -27.10
CA GLU A 449 19.20 -22.55 -27.04
C GLU A 449 18.12 -22.72 -28.13
N VAL A 450 17.24 -21.73 -28.30
CA VAL A 450 16.16 -21.76 -29.31
C VAL A 450 16.73 -21.88 -30.73
N GLU A 451 17.80 -21.14 -31.06
CA GLU A 451 18.43 -21.23 -32.38
C GLU A 451 18.96 -22.64 -32.67
N ARG A 452 19.62 -23.25 -31.68
CA ARG A 452 20.11 -24.64 -31.81
C ARG A 452 19.02 -25.67 -31.94
N MET A 453 17.89 -25.49 -31.16
CA MET A 453 16.76 -26.39 -31.28
C MET A 453 16.06 -26.32 -32.63
N ARG A 454 16.00 -25.13 -33.27
CA ARG A 454 15.50 -24.98 -34.63
C ARG A 454 16.36 -25.76 -35.65
N ALA A 455 17.67 -25.63 -35.56
CA ALA A 455 18.57 -26.39 -36.41
C ALA A 455 18.46 -27.92 -36.21
N ASP A 456 18.26 -28.41 -34.97
CA ASP A 456 17.99 -29.83 -34.70
C ASP A 456 16.70 -30.35 -35.37
N ILE A 457 15.63 -29.54 -35.36
CA ILE A 457 14.37 -29.88 -36.01
C ILE A 457 14.54 -30.02 -37.52
N ASP A 458 15.26 -29.15 -38.17
CA ASP A 458 15.51 -29.21 -39.61
C ASP A 458 16.23 -30.50 -39.96
N LEU A 459 17.27 -30.89 -39.21
CA LEU A 459 17.99 -32.16 -39.42
C LEU A 459 17.07 -33.39 -39.19
N ARG A 460 16.27 -33.39 -38.13
CA ARG A 460 15.35 -34.52 -37.85
C ARG A 460 14.22 -34.60 -38.86
N THR A 461 13.76 -33.50 -39.41
CA THR A 461 12.77 -33.48 -40.49
C THR A 461 13.32 -34.14 -41.72
N GLU A 462 14.58 -33.86 -42.07
CA GLU A 462 15.25 -34.50 -43.21
C GLU A 462 15.50 -35.99 -42.96
N MET A 463 15.89 -36.37 -41.72
CA MET A 463 16.04 -37.80 -41.39
C MET A 463 14.73 -38.58 -41.54
N LEU A 464 13.61 -38.01 -41.07
CA LEU A 464 12.29 -38.62 -41.25
C LEU A 464 11.92 -38.74 -42.75
N ARG A 465 12.20 -37.71 -43.54
CA ARG A 465 11.96 -37.71 -44.99
C ARG A 465 12.75 -38.83 -45.68
N ILE A 466 14.01 -39.00 -45.37
CA ILE A 466 14.87 -40.05 -45.93
C ILE A 466 14.35 -41.43 -45.58
N GLU A 467 14.00 -41.67 -44.29
CA GLU A 467 13.53 -42.97 -43.82
C GLU A 467 12.18 -43.32 -44.43
N ARG A 468 11.31 -42.33 -44.65
CA ARG A 468 10.01 -42.53 -45.34
C ARG A 468 10.20 -42.93 -46.79
N VAL A 469 11.11 -42.30 -47.54
CA VAL A 469 11.45 -42.67 -48.91
C VAL A 469 11.99 -44.11 -49.00
N ARG A 470 12.86 -44.52 -48.06
CA ARG A 470 13.36 -45.88 -47.94
C ARG A 470 12.25 -46.90 -47.67
N TYR A 471 11.32 -46.57 -46.74
CA TYR A 471 10.19 -47.39 -46.44
C TYR A 471 9.23 -47.55 -47.65
N ASP A 472 8.94 -46.45 -48.34
CA ASP A 472 8.09 -46.47 -49.54
C ASP A 472 8.72 -47.27 -50.70
N ALA A 473 10.05 -47.30 -50.79
CA ALA A 473 10.81 -48.12 -51.75
C ALA A 473 10.95 -49.61 -51.33
N GLY A 474 10.38 -50.02 -50.18
CA GLY A 474 10.46 -51.37 -49.62
C GLY A 474 11.83 -51.73 -49.01
N MET A 475 12.73 -50.74 -48.80
CA MET A 475 14.08 -50.90 -48.23
C MET A 475 14.16 -50.50 -46.75
N GLY A 476 13.05 -50.09 -46.13
CA GLY A 476 12.96 -49.64 -44.74
C GLY A 476 11.90 -50.40 -43.95
N LEU A 477 11.96 -50.26 -42.61
CA LEU A 477 10.98 -50.87 -41.69
C LEU A 477 10.00 -49.80 -41.20
N LEU A 478 8.71 -50.20 -40.96
CA LEU A 478 7.69 -49.32 -40.36
C LEU A 478 8.15 -48.78 -39.01
N SER A 479 8.77 -49.63 -38.16
CA SER A 479 9.32 -49.24 -36.85
C SER A 479 10.32 -48.09 -36.93
N GLN A 480 11.17 -48.05 -37.96
CA GLN A 480 12.13 -46.97 -38.15
C GLN A 480 11.43 -45.66 -38.52
N VAL A 481 10.42 -45.67 -39.38
CA VAL A 481 9.61 -44.49 -39.71
C VAL A 481 8.91 -43.96 -38.48
N LEU A 482 8.28 -44.82 -37.68
CA LEU A 482 7.60 -44.47 -36.44
C LEU A 482 8.58 -43.90 -35.38
N LEU A 483 9.79 -44.49 -35.29
CA LEU A 483 10.84 -44.00 -34.41
C LEU A 483 11.29 -42.58 -34.80
N ARG A 484 11.62 -42.34 -36.09
CA ARG A 484 12.05 -41.01 -36.57
C ARG A 484 10.95 -39.94 -36.38
N GLU A 485 9.68 -40.34 -36.57
CA GLU A 485 8.56 -39.42 -36.32
C GLU A 485 8.43 -39.08 -34.83
N SER A 486 8.57 -40.08 -33.93
CA SER A 486 8.56 -39.85 -32.49
C SER A 486 9.71 -38.91 -32.06
N GLU A 487 10.93 -39.16 -32.58
CA GLU A 487 12.10 -38.26 -32.31
C GLU A 487 11.87 -36.82 -32.79
N LEU A 488 11.24 -36.63 -33.96
CA LEU A 488 10.90 -35.30 -34.47
C LEU A 488 9.82 -34.64 -33.59
N THR A 489 8.80 -35.39 -33.18
CA THR A 489 7.73 -34.90 -32.30
C THR A 489 8.27 -34.46 -30.95
N GLU A 490 9.17 -35.26 -30.35
CA GLU A 490 9.85 -34.89 -29.11
C GLU A 490 10.75 -33.67 -29.28
N SER A 491 11.45 -33.51 -30.42
CA SER A 491 12.30 -32.35 -30.68
C SER A 491 11.48 -31.10 -30.88
N ARG A 492 10.31 -31.18 -31.54
CA ARG A 492 9.33 -30.07 -31.62
C ARG A 492 8.82 -29.68 -30.26
N GLN A 493 8.50 -30.64 -29.38
CA GLN A 493 8.10 -30.36 -28.02
C GLN A 493 9.23 -29.64 -27.22
N ARG A 494 10.48 -30.12 -27.34
CA ARG A 494 11.64 -29.45 -26.72
C ARG A 494 11.86 -28.01 -27.20
N LEU A 495 11.60 -27.73 -28.49
CA LEU A 495 11.62 -26.37 -29.00
C LEU A 495 10.56 -25.49 -28.33
N VAL A 496 9.33 -25.99 -28.19
CA VAL A 496 8.24 -25.26 -27.49
C VAL A 496 8.60 -25.02 -26.03
N ASP A 497 9.20 -26.01 -25.36
CA ASP A 497 9.70 -25.86 -24.00
C ASP A 497 10.79 -24.77 -23.91
N SER A 498 11.72 -24.71 -24.84
CA SER A 498 12.76 -23.69 -24.91
C SER A 498 12.21 -22.31 -25.25
N LEU A 499 11.24 -22.20 -26.17
CA LEU A 499 10.55 -20.94 -26.49
C LEU A 499 9.78 -20.39 -25.28
N SER A 500 9.09 -21.26 -24.53
CA SER A 500 8.40 -20.86 -23.30
C SER A 500 9.36 -20.38 -22.23
N ARG A 501 10.49 -21.08 -22.01
CA ARG A 501 11.54 -20.67 -21.07
C ARG A 501 12.20 -19.35 -21.48
N MET A 502 12.46 -19.15 -22.77
CA MET A 502 13.01 -17.91 -23.30
C MET A 502 12.06 -16.72 -23.03
N GLY A 503 10.76 -16.89 -23.31
CA GLY A 503 9.77 -15.87 -23.01
C GLY A 503 9.69 -15.53 -21.52
N GLN A 504 9.66 -16.55 -20.65
CA GLN A 504 9.70 -16.35 -19.20
C GLN A 504 11.00 -15.64 -18.73
N ALA A 505 12.16 -15.99 -19.31
CA ALA A 505 13.41 -15.35 -18.97
C ALA A 505 13.46 -13.88 -19.41
N ASN A 506 12.89 -13.55 -20.57
CA ASN A 506 12.75 -12.18 -21.05
C ASN A 506 11.85 -11.34 -20.12
N ASP A 507 10.68 -11.84 -19.76
CA ASP A 507 9.77 -11.15 -18.85
C ASP A 507 10.38 -11.02 -17.43
N ALA A 508 11.07 -12.05 -16.96
CA ALA A 508 11.78 -12.00 -15.68
C ALA A 508 12.93 -10.98 -15.68
N LEU A 509 13.59 -10.75 -16.82
CA LEU A 509 14.58 -9.68 -16.96
C LEU A 509 13.93 -8.29 -16.90
N LEU A 510 12.81 -8.08 -17.60
CA LEU A 510 12.01 -6.85 -17.53
C LEU A 510 11.42 -6.61 -16.13
N PHE A 511 11.09 -7.67 -15.42
CA PHE A 511 10.70 -7.58 -14.00
C PHE A 511 11.89 -7.14 -13.14
N ALA A 512 13.07 -7.76 -13.29
CA ALA A 512 14.24 -7.46 -12.47
C ALA A 512 14.78 -6.03 -12.68
N ASP A 513 14.69 -5.47 -13.88
CA ASP A 513 15.07 -4.09 -14.15
C ASP A 513 13.93 -3.06 -13.90
N GLY A 514 12.73 -3.55 -13.51
CA GLY A 514 11.56 -2.71 -13.19
C GLY A 514 10.86 -2.11 -14.40
N SER A 515 11.20 -2.51 -15.63
CA SER A 515 10.64 -1.97 -16.89
C SER A 515 9.42 -2.72 -17.41
N LEU A 516 9.00 -3.81 -16.76
CA LEU A 516 7.95 -4.72 -17.22
C LEU A 516 6.65 -3.99 -17.60
N LEU A 517 6.16 -3.09 -16.75
CA LEU A 517 4.93 -2.34 -16.98
C LEU A 517 5.06 -1.36 -18.14
N GLU A 518 6.20 -0.70 -18.25
CA GLU A 518 6.51 0.28 -19.31
C GLU A 518 6.62 -0.43 -20.67
N HIS A 519 7.30 -1.59 -20.72
CA HIS A 519 7.45 -2.40 -21.92
C HIS A 519 6.09 -2.79 -22.53
N TYR A 520 5.14 -3.19 -21.69
CA TYR A 520 3.79 -3.55 -22.13
C TYR A 520 2.81 -2.37 -22.14
N ALA A 521 3.29 -1.13 -21.98
CA ALA A 521 2.49 0.11 -21.98
C ALA A 521 1.30 0.06 -21.01
N ILE A 522 1.56 -0.38 -19.78
CA ILE A 522 0.60 -0.34 -18.67
C ILE A 522 0.83 0.97 -17.91
N THR A 523 -0.13 1.87 -17.98
CA THR A 523 -0.14 3.11 -17.19
C THR A 523 -0.68 2.82 -15.80
N LEU A 524 0.03 3.30 -14.77
CA LEU A 524 -0.46 3.30 -13.40
C LEU A 524 -1.41 4.49 -13.26
N GLU A 525 -2.71 4.23 -13.10
CA GLU A 525 -3.64 5.26 -12.64
C GLU A 525 -3.40 5.44 -11.13
N HIS A 526 -3.00 6.66 -10.77
CA HIS A 526 -2.75 7.08 -9.38
C HIS A 526 -4.05 7.37 -8.63
#